data_67db371a4e294ad95281afc469f81580
#
_entry.id   67db371a4e294ad95281afc469f81580
#
_cell.length_a   1.000
_cell.length_b   1.000
_cell.length_c   1.000
_cell.angle_alpha   90.00
_cell.angle_beta   90.00
_cell.angle_gamma   90.00
#
_symmetry.space_group_name_H-M   'P 1'
#
loop_
_entity.id
_entity.type
_entity.pdbx_description
1 polymer ?
#
loop_
_entity_poly.entity_id
_entity_poly.type
_entity_poly.pdbx_seq_one_letter_code
_entity_poly.pdbx_strand_id
1 'polypeptide(L)'
;MLISRSNIFWLWKVGKGYRLQTFLNTLLGILIVGADLLFVWSTKLAVDIATKNNTSVPLSSAFMLLGGVIVVQILLGLASRWIKATLGVESLNKMHSNFFNILLNSDWRKLRKFHTGDLTNRLQRDASEITSFITESLPTLITTIIKFVAAFTFLYIMDSTLALMIVGILPVFILMGRLYVSKMRTITHKVRTSESGIQSLMQESLQHTPVIKTLQRVTHVVERLATQQGTLRRQIIQRTKYSTFTSTLLNVGFATGYFVTFAWGTYSLSQGNISYGTLIAFVQLVSQIQDPVRTLTRFIPIFVSVGTSCDRLIEISSLPTEPTPMKTPLEGKVGIRVNNVSFAYDETSRLIFNDYSLTLSPGSRVAILGETGTGKTTLIRMLLALISPTEGKIELYNTNQSIAVSPASRNHFAYLPQGNTLLSGTIRENLLLGNPSATEEDLITALHIACAQFVLDLPMGLDTSCTEQGGGFSEGQAQRICIARTLLRDAPILLLDEATSALDINTEKSVVENIVKHRPGCTLIFITHRLEVTHLCDTVIRL
;
A
#
# COMPACT_ATOMS: atom_id res chain seq x y z
N MET A 1 8.34 13.30 20.35
CA MET A 1 9.13 13.30 19.11
C MET A 1 8.20 13.08 17.94
N LEU A 2 8.32 13.81 16.84
CA LEU A 2 7.45 13.70 15.66
C LEU A 2 7.69 12.41 14.88
N ILE A 3 8.91 11.89 14.88
CA ILE A 3 9.32 10.61 14.30
C ILE A 3 10.26 9.92 15.29
N SER A 4 10.09 8.61 15.53
CA SER A 4 10.95 7.83 16.42
C SER A 4 12.34 7.58 15.77
N ARG A 5 13.35 7.26 16.59
CA ARG A 5 14.68 6.90 16.06
C ARG A 5 14.63 5.65 15.20
N SER A 6 13.77 4.69 15.55
CA SER A 6 13.56 3.47 14.77
C SER A 6 13.00 3.77 13.38
N ASN A 7 12.03 4.72 13.27
CA ASN A 7 11.45 5.11 12.00
C ASN A 7 12.46 5.80 11.08
N ILE A 8 13.34 6.66 11.64
CA ILE A 8 14.41 7.30 10.87
C ILE A 8 15.38 6.25 10.31
N PHE A 9 15.78 5.28 11.13
CA PHE A 9 16.66 4.20 10.69
C PHE A 9 16.01 3.34 9.61
N TRP A 10 14.73 3.03 9.78
CA TRP A 10 13.96 2.25 8.80
C TRP A 10 13.80 3.02 7.47
N LEU A 11 13.45 4.31 7.50
CA LEU A 11 13.40 5.19 6.32
C LEU A 11 14.74 5.22 5.59
N TRP A 12 15.84 5.30 6.35
CA TRP A 12 17.19 5.26 5.77
C TRP A 12 17.50 3.92 5.08
N LYS A 13 17.03 2.81 5.65
CA LYS A 13 17.19 1.47 5.06
C LYS A 13 16.36 1.32 3.79
N VAL A 14 15.10 1.72 3.81
CA VAL A 14 14.19 1.66 2.66
C VAL A 14 14.68 2.58 1.53
N GLY A 15 15.15 3.78 1.88
CA GLY A 15 15.70 4.74 0.92
C GLY A 15 17.03 4.32 0.26
N LYS A 16 17.65 3.22 0.68
CA LYS A 16 19.00 2.81 0.20
C LYS A 16 19.08 2.70 -1.34
N GLY A 17 18.03 2.22 -1.99
CA GLY A 17 17.98 2.07 -3.46
C GLY A 17 17.83 3.38 -4.25
N TYR A 18 17.51 4.51 -3.57
CA TYR A 18 17.17 5.80 -4.22
C TYR A 18 18.07 6.96 -3.77
N ARG A 19 19.11 6.69 -2.97
CA ARG A 19 19.96 7.73 -2.36
C ARG A 19 20.61 8.63 -3.38
N LEU A 20 21.17 8.07 -4.46
CA LEU A 20 21.83 8.84 -5.50
C LEU A 20 20.86 9.81 -6.17
N GLN A 21 19.68 9.33 -6.53
CA GLN A 21 18.66 10.14 -7.20
C GLN A 21 18.08 11.20 -6.27
N THR A 22 17.86 10.88 -4.99
CA THR A 22 17.43 11.84 -3.96
C THR A 22 18.51 12.90 -3.74
N PHE A 23 19.79 12.50 -3.73
CA PHE A 23 20.92 13.43 -3.65
C PHE A 23 20.98 14.35 -4.87
N LEU A 24 20.85 13.81 -6.09
CA LEU A 24 20.81 14.61 -7.32
C LEU A 24 19.64 15.61 -7.32
N ASN A 25 18.46 15.19 -6.86
CA ASN A 25 17.31 16.09 -6.74
C ASN A 25 17.57 17.21 -5.71
N THR A 26 18.21 16.88 -4.59
CA THR A 26 18.61 17.88 -3.58
C THR A 26 19.65 18.84 -4.14
N LEU A 27 20.64 18.34 -4.88
CA LEU A 27 21.67 19.15 -5.53
C LEU A 27 21.06 20.12 -6.54
N LEU A 28 20.13 19.65 -7.39
CA LEU A 28 19.39 20.53 -8.30
C LEU A 28 18.61 21.60 -7.54
N GLY A 29 17.99 21.25 -6.41
CA GLY A 29 17.33 22.24 -5.56
C GLY A 29 18.28 23.30 -5.01
N ILE A 30 19.51 22.92 -4.64
CA ILE A 30 20.55 23.86 -4.19
C ILE A 30 20.99 24.78 -5.35
N LEU A 31 21.14 24.22 -6.56
CA LEU A 31 21.47 25.03 -7.75
C LEU A 31 20.37 26.04 -8.07
N ILE A 32 19.09 25.64 -7.92
CA ILE A 32 17.95 26.56 -8.06
C ILE A 32 18.03 27.70 -7.03
N VAL A 33 18.36 27.41 -5.77
CA VAL A 33 18.55 28.44 -4.74
C VAL A 33 19.68 29.40 -5.14
N GLY A 34 20.80 28.89 -5.65
CA GLY A 34 21.88 29.71 -6.19
C GLY A 34 21.44 30.62 -7.32
N ALA A 35 20.67 30.07 -8.26
CA ALA A 35 20.10 30.82 -9.38
C ALA A 35 19.09 31.89 -8.93
N ASP A 36 18.28 31.61 -7.88
CA ASP A 36 17.37 32.59 -7.28
C ASP A 36 18.12 33.78 -6.68
N LEU A 37 19.25 33.54 -6.01
CA LEU A 37 20.09 34.62 -5.45
C LEU A 37 20.84 35.39 -6.54
N LEU A 38 21.34 34.69 -7.58
CA LEU A 38 21.92 35.33 -8.76
C LEU A 38 20.92 36.22 -9.48
N PHE A 39 19.64 35.80 -9.53
CA PHE A 39 18.57 36.63 -10.09
C PHE A 39 18.39 37.93 -9.32
N VAL A 40 18.39 37.89 -7.98
CA VAL A 40 18.32 39.08 -7.13
C VAL A 40 19.51 39.99 -7.38
N TRP A 41 20.71 39.42 -7.43
CA TRP A 41 21.94 40.19 -7.68
C TRP A 41 21.96 40.81 -9.08
N SER A 42 21.57 40.06 -10.13
CA SER A 42 21.53 40.58 -11.49
C SER A 42 20.46 41.67 -11.68
N THR A 43 19.33 41.55 -10.99
CA THR A 43 18.29 42.60 -10.97
C THR A 43 18.81 43.86 -10.31
N LYS A 44 19.48 43.74 -9.14
CA LYS A 44 20.16 44.88 -8.48
C LYS A 44 21.13 45.56 -9.43
N LEU A 45 22.01 44.78 -10.07
CA LEU A 45 23.02 45.29 -10.97
C LEU A 45 22.39 46.04 -12.17
N ALA A 46 21.36 45.48 -12.78
CA ALA A 46 20.68 46.10 -13.92
C ALA A 46 20.06 47.46 -13.55
N VAL A 47 19.46 47.55 -12.36
CA VAL A 47 18.84 48.79 -11.86
C VAL A 47 19.92 49.83 -11.50
N ASP A 48 21.02 49.42 -10.86
CA ASP A 48 22.12 50.32 -10.51
C ASP A 48 22.81 50.92 -11.74
N ILE A 49 22.94 50.14 -12.83
CA ILE A 49 23.46 50.64 -14.12
C ILE A 49 22.44 51.61 -14.74
N ALA A 50 21.15 51.28 -14.76
CA ALA A 50 20.11 52.12 -15.36
C ALA A 50 19.98 53.47 -14.64
N THR A 51 20.23 53.50 -13.31
CA THR A 51 20.18 54.70 -12.48
C THR A 51 21.53 55.44 -12.42
N LYS A 52 22.51 55.03 -13.22
CA LYS A 52 23.88 55.61 -13.30
C LYS A 52 24.69 55.55 -11.98
N ASN A 53 24.30 54.72 -11.04
CA ASN A 53 25.08 54.45 -9.83
C ASN A 53 26.26 53.49 -10.08
N ASN A 54 26.26 52.78 -11.20
CA ASN A 54 27.36 51.95 -11.65
C ASN A 54 27.51 52.11 -13.18
N THR A 55 28.66 52.60 -13.62
CA THR A 55 28.96 52.88 -15.02
C THR A 55 30.01 51.93 -15.62
N SER A 56 30.47 50.96 -14.84
CA SER A 56 31.58 50.06 -15.24
C SER A 56 31.19 49.00 -16.26
N VAL A 57 29.88 48.71 -16.42
CA VAL A 57 29.36 47.64 -17.29
C VAL A 57 28.22 48.20 -18.16
N PRO A 58 28.13 47.87 -19.47
CA PRO A 58 27.00 48.29 -20.31
C PRO A 58 25.69 47.61 -19.90
N LEU A 59 24.58 48.33 -20.01
CA LEU A 59 23.25 47.85 -19.64
C LEU A 59 22.84 46.59 -20.42
N SER A 60 23.31 46.44 -21.66
CA SER A 60 23.08 45.25 -22.48
C SER A 60 23.62 43.95 -21.85
N SER A 61 24.81 44.01 -21.23
CA SER A 61 25.39 42.84 -20.55
C SER A 61 24.65 42.48 -19.25
N ALA A 62 24.08 43.47 -18.54
CA ALA A 62 23.24 43.20 -17.40
C ALA A 62 21.94 42.49 -17.78
N PHE A 63 21.31 42.91 -18.90
CA PHE A 63 20.15 42.21 -19.47
C PHE A 63 20.46 40.80 -20.00
N MET A 64 21.62 40.60 -20.64
CA MET A 64 22.07 39.28 -21.04
C MET A 64 22.29 38.35 -19.85
N LEU A 65 22.89 38.83 -18.78
CA LEU A 65 23.08 38.10 -17.55
C LEU A 65 21.71 37.72 -16.92
N LEU A 66 20.79 38.68 -16.79
CA LEU A 66 19.46 38.45 -16.24
C LEU A 66 18.68 37.42 -17.05
N GLY A 67 18.68 37.56 -18.39
CA GLY A 67 18.06 36.63 -19.31
C GLY A 67 18.66 35.22 -19.20
N GLY A 68 19.99 35.12 -19.13
CA GLY A 68 20.70 33.86 -18.93
C GLY A 68 20.31 33.16 -17.61
N VAL A 69 20.23 33.91 -16.52
CA VAL A 69 19.80 33.38 -15.21
C VAL A 69 18.36 32.85 -15.27
N ILE A 70 17.45 33.59 -15.92
CA ILE A 70 16.05 33.14 -16.09
C ILE A 70 16.00 31.82 -16.87
N VAL A 71 16.74 31.71 -17.98
CA VAL A 71 16.80 30.46 -18.78
C VAL A 71 17.32 29.31 -17.94
N VAL A 72 18.39 29.53 -17.17
CA VAL A 72 18.96 28.51 -16.27
C VAL A 72 17.94 28.09 -15.20
N GLN A 73 17.22 29.03 -14.58
CA GLN A 73 16.15 28.71 -13.61
C GLN A 73 15.06 27.83 -14.23
N ILE A 74 14.62 28.17 -15.44
CA ILE A 74 13.59 27.38 -16.15
C ILE A 74 14.10 25.96 -16.41
N LEU A 75 15.31 25.82 -16.94
CA LEU A 75 15.91 24.52 -17.26
C LEU A 75 16.11 23.66 -16.01
N LEU A 76 16.66 24.23 -14.94
CA LEU A 76 16.82 23.55 -13.64
C LEU A 76 15.46 23.15 -13.05
N GLY A 77 14.45 24.02 -13.16
CA GLY A 77 13.09 23.75 -12.71
C GLY A 77 12.44 22.59 -13.47
N LEU A 78 12.60 22.54 -14.79
CA LEU A 78 12.14 21.44 -15.62
C LEU A 78 12.85 20.12 -15.27
N ALA A 79 14.18 20.15 -15.17
CA ALA A 79 14.97 18.98 -14.78
C ALA A 79 14.55 18.44 -13.41
N SER A 80 14.37 19.33 -12.42
CA SER A 80 13.92 18.93 -11.07
C SER A 80 12.53 18.30 -11.09
N ARG A 81 11.58 18.85 -11.85
CA ARG A 81 10.23 18.28 -11.98
C ARG A 81 10.26 16.90 -12.61
N TRP A 82 11.04 16.74 -13.67
CA TRP A 82 11.20 15.46 -14.38
C TRP A 82 11.77 14.38 -13.46
N ILE A 83 12.88 14.68 -12.77
CA ILE A 83 13.53 13.75 -11.85
C ILE A 83 12.59 13.38 -10.70
N LYS A 84 11.87 14.35 -10.12
CA LYS A 84 10.90 14.06 -9.05
C LYS A 84 9.79 13.13 -9.50
N ALA A 85 9.23 13.35 -10.68
CA ALA A 85 8.13 12.55 -11.21
C ALA A 85 8.59 11.11 -11.50
N THR A 86 9.69 10.94 -12.23
CA THR A 86 10.23 9.61 -12.58
C THR A 86 10.67 8.83 -11.36
N LEU A 87 11.42 9.47 -10.46
CA LEU A 87 11.85 8.88 -9.20
C LEU A 87 10.67 8.48 -8.32
N GLY A 88 9.63 9.32 -8.24
CA GLY A 88 8.44 9.04 -7.45
C GLY A 88 7.74 7.77 -7.90
N VAL A 89 7.49 7.62 -9.21
CA VAL A 89 6.83 6.43 -9.79
C VAL A 89 7.68 5.18 -9.60
N GLU A 90 8.97 5.23 -9.93
CA GLU A 90 9.88 4.07 -9.80
C GLU A 90 9.98 3.59 -8.35
N SER A 91 10.14 4.54 -7.43
CA SER A 91 10.22 4.24 -5.99
C SER A 91 8.94 3.61 -5.47
N LEU A 92 7.77 4.13 -5.88
CA LEU A 92 6.48 3.62 -5.46
C LEU A 92 6.26 2.19 -5.98
N ASN A 93 6.52 1.95 -7.26
CA ASN A 93 6.36 0.63 -7.87
C ASN A 93 7.25 -0.42 -7.18
N LYS A 94 8.50 -0.07 -6.90
CA LYS A 94 9.43 -0.97 -6.20
C LYS A 94 9.01 -1.22 -4.75
N MET A 95 8.48 -0.20 -4.07
CA MET A 95 7.95 -0.34 -2.72
C MET A 95 6.72 -1.25 -2.72
N HIS A 96 5.77 -1.06 -3.64
CA HIS A 96 4.61 -1.93 -3.81
C HIS A 96 5.04 -3.38 -4.05
N SER A 97 5.95 -3.62 -5.01
CA SER A 97 6.43 -4.98 -5.31
C SER A 97 7.10 -5.63 -4.10
N ASN A 98 7.94 -4.89 -3.36
CA ASN A 98 8.60 -5.41 -2.18
C ASN A 98 7.61 -5.79 -1.07
N PHE A 99 6.69 -4.89 -0.72
CA PHE A 99 5.70 -5.18 0.32
C PHE A 99 4.70 -6.25 -0.09
N PHE A 100 4.28 -6.26 -1.36
CA PHE A 100 3.42 -7.32 -1.88
C PHE A 100 4.11 -8.69 -1.80
N ASN A 101 5.39 -8.76 -2.16
CA ASN A 101 6.18 -9.97 -2.01
C ASN A 101 6.32 -10.40 -0.52
N ILE A 102 6.56 -9.45 0.39
CA ILE A 102 6.60 -9.74 1.84
C ILE A 102 5.25 -10.32 2.31
N LEU A 103 4.13 -9.70 1.92
CA LEU A 103 2.80 -10.16 2.32
C LEU A 103 2.49 -11.58 1.81
N LEU A 104 2.79 -11.87 0.54
CA LEU A 104 2.53 -13.18 -0.05
C LEU A 104 3.41 -14.29 0.53
N ASN A 105 4.62 -13.94 1.02
CA ASN A 105 5.54 -14.89 1.65
C ASN A 105 5.46 -14.88 3.20
N SER A 106 4.56 -14.11 3.78
CA SER A 106 4.39 -14.05 5.23
C SER A 106 3.58 -15.22 5.76
N ASP A 107 3.85 -15.60 7.02
CA ASP A 107 3.05 -16.57 7.75
C ASP A 107 1.55 -16.24 7.67
N TRP A 108 0.77 -17.18 7.12
CA TRP A 108 -0.66 -17.00 6.84
C TRP A 108 -1.47 -16.71 8.10
N ARG A 109 -1.15 -17.36 9.25
CA ARG A 109 -1.86 -17.16 10.52
C ARG A 109 -1.74 -15.73 11.01
N LYS A 110 -0.56 -15.12 10.86
CA LYS A 110 -0.31 -13.74 11.27
C LYS A 110 -0.91 -12.76 10.27
N LEU A 111 -0.82 -13.04 8.99
CA LEU A 111 -1.41 -12.23 7.93
C LEU A 111 -2.93 -12.11 8.06
N ARG A 112 -3.62 -13.21 8.41
CA ARG A 112 -5.07 -13.25 8.58
C ARG A 112 -5.61 -12.35 9.70
N LYS A 113 -4.77 -11.90 10.64
CA LYS A 113 -5.17 -10.92 11.68
C LYS A 113 -5.48 -9.54 11.11
N PHE A 114 -4.99 -9.25 9.92
CA PHE A 114 -5.24 -7.99 9.21
C PHE A 114 -6.46 -8.12 8.30
N HIS A 115 -7.27 -7.09 8.25
CA HIS A 115 -8.32 -6.97 7.23
C HIS A 115 -7.69 -6.67 5.86
N THR A 116 -8.19 -7.29 4.80
CA THR A 116 -7.70 -7.08 3.42
C THR A 116 -7.70 -5.59 3.04
N GLY A 117 -8.76 -4.85 3.41
CA GLY A 117 -8.84 -3.41 3.17
C GLY A 117 -7.76 -2.61 3.91
N ASP A 118 -7.34 -3.02 5.12
CA ASP A 118 -6.23 -2.37 5.83
C ASP A 118 -4.90 -2.64 5.13
N LEU A 119 -4.65 -3.87 4.70
CA LEU A 119 -3.44 -4.23 3.94
C LEU A 119 -3.35 -3.45 2.61
N THR A 120 -4.46 -3.34 1.88
CA THR A 120 -4.53 -2.56 0.64
C THR A 120 -4.24 -1.08 0.90
N ASN A 121 -4.82 -0.51 1.96
CA ASN A 121 -4.53 0.88 2.37
C ASN A 121 -3.07 1.09 2.74
N ARG A 122 -2.44 0.15 3.44
CA ARG A 122 -1.02 0.21 3.78
C ARG A 122 -0.15 0.15 2.54
N LEU A 123 -0.46 -0.75 1.60
CA LEU A 123 0.26 -0.86 0.34
C LEU A 123 0.13 0.41 -0.51
N GLN A 124 -1.08 0.93 -0.67
CA GLN A 124 -1.31 2.06 -1.57
C GLN A 124 -0.97 3.40 -0.91
N ARG A 125 -1.62 3.71 0.21
CA ARG A 125 -1.54 5.03 0.82
C ARG A 125 -0.26 5.23 1.64
N ASP A 126 0.04 4.29 2.56
CA ASP A 126 1.20 4.45 3.45
C ASP A 126 2.50 4.35 2.65
N ALA A 127 2.58 3.43 1.67
CA ALA A 127 3.74 3.34 0.78
C ALA A 127 3.92 4.60 -0.08
N SER A 128 2.83 5.16 -0.62
CA SER A 128 2.87 6.42 -1.37
C SER A 128 3.33 7.59 -0.50
N GLU A 129 2.87 7.67 0.74
CA GLU A 129 3.25 8.71 1.70
C GLU A 129 4.76 8.66 2.04
N ILE A 130 5.30 7.46 2.27
CA ILE A 130 6.73 7.24 2.52
C ILE A 130 7.55 7.58 1.28
N THR A 131 7.12 7.12 0.11
CA THR A 131 7.82 7.40 -1.15
C THR A 131 7.87 8.91 -1.42
N SER A 132 6.73 9.61 -1.34
CA SER A 132 6.66 11.06 -1.52
C SER A 132 7.50 11.81 -0.49
N PHE A 133 7.59 11.30 0.74
CA PHE A 133 8.46 11.90 1.75
C PHE A 133 9.94 11.81 1.35
N ILE A 134 10.41 10.63 0.92
CA ILE A 134 11.82 10.41 0.55
C ILE A 134 12.18 11.16 -0.74
N THR A 135 11.30 11.12 -1.75
CA THR A 135 11.63 11.63 -3.09
C THR A 135 11.36 13.12 -3.28
N GLU A 136 10.42 13.69 -2.51
CA GLU A 136 9.98 15.07 -2.67
C GLU A 136 10.11 15.89 -1.39
N SER A 137 9.52 15.41 -0.26
CA SER A 137 9.44 16.21 0.96
C SER A 137 10.80 16.45 1.60
N LEU A 138 11.63 15.41 1.70
CA LEU A 138 12.95 15.49 2.31
C LEU A 138 13.92 16.40 1.51
N PRO A 139 14.07 16.26 0.18
CA PRO A 139 14.81 17.21 -0.63
C PRO A 139 14.30 18.65 -0.50
N THR A 140 12.98 18.83 -0.54
CA THR A 140 12.36 20.16 -0.41
C THR A 140 12.63 20.77 0.96
N LEU A 141 12.61 20.00 2.05
CA LEU A 141 12.95 20.46 3.38
C LEU A 141 14.40 20.98 3.44
N ILE A 142 15.34 20.18 2.92
CA ILE A 142 16.76 20.53 2.90
C ILE A 142 17.00 21.81 2.09
N THR A 143 16.45 21.88 0.89
CA THR A 143 16.61 23.05 0.01
C THR A 143 15.93 24.29 0.58
N THR A 144 14.79 24.14 1.29
CA THR A 144 14.10 25.24 1.97
C THR A 144 14.97 25.82 3.10
N ILE A 145 15.62 24.97 3.90
CA ILE A 145 16.53 25.43 4.96
C ILE A 145 17.74 26.13 4.35
N ILE A 146 18.32 25.57 3.28
CA ILE A 146 19.47 26.19 2.58
C ILE A 146 19.05 27.54 1.99
N LYS A 147 17.86 27.62 1.37
CA LYS A 147 17.33 28.89 0.84
C LYS A 147 17.20 29.97 1.91
N PHE A 148 16.66 29.59 3.08
CA PHE A 148 16.53 30.51 4.21
C PHE A 148 17.90 31.04 4.67
N VAL A 149 18.86 30.13 4.89
CA VAL A 149 20.19 30.50 5.35
C VAL A 149 20.92 31.37 4.31
N ALA A 150 20.86 30.99 3.05
CA ALA A 150 21.53 31.70 1.96
C ALA A 150 20.92 33.10 1.72
N ALA A 151 19.58 33.21 1.71
CA ALA A 151 18.93 34.53 1.58
C ALA A 151 19.17 35.42 2.79
N PHE A 152 19.17 34.86 4.01
CA PHE A 152 19.50 35.59 5.22
C PHE A 152 20.97 36.08 5.19
N THR A 153 21.93 35.21 4.87
CA THR A 153 23.35 35.58 4.77
C THR A 153 23.57 36.65 3.73
N PHE A 154 22.91 36.55 2.58
CA PHE A 154 23.02 37.56 1.52
C PHE A 154 22.46 38.92 1.96
N LEU A 155 21.30 38.94 2.62
CA LEU A 155 20.75 40.16 3.20
C LEU A 155 21.63 40.74 4.30
N TYR A 156 22.22 39.89 5.18
CA TYR A 156 23.10 40.32 6.27
C TYR A 156 24.39 40.98 5.76
N ILE A 157 24.94 40.46 4.65
CA ILE A 157 26.12 41.07 4.00
C ILE A 157 25.77 42.44 3.39
N MET A 158 24.57 42.63 2.90
CA MET A 158 24.12 43.90 2.31
C MET A 158 23.72 44.93 3.38
N ASP A 159 22.99 44.53 4.41
CA ASP A 159 22.56 45.36 5.53
C ASP A 159 22.26 44.49 6.77
N SER A 160 23.19 44.51 7.73
CA SER A 160 23.09 43.71 8.95
C SER A 160 21.94 44.15 9.85
N THR A 161 21.61 45.45 9.88
CA THR A 161 20.53 45.98 10.72
C THR A 161 19.17 45.49 10.23
N LEU A 162 18.92 45.57 8.93
CA LEU A 162 17.70 45.09 8.31
C LEU A 162 17.56 43.58 8.49
N ALA A 163 18.62 42.80 8.28
CA ALA A 163 18.60 41.36 8.44
C ALA A 163 18.21 40.94 9.87
N LEU A 164 18.77 41.58 10.89
CA LEU A 164 18.44 41.34 12.29
C LEU A 164 17.02 41.76 12.66
N MET A 165 16.53 42.88 12.12
CA MET A 165 15.11 43.28 12.30
C MET A 165 14.15 42.23 11.80
N ILE A 166 14.39 41.66 10.60
CA ILE A 166 13.51 40.64 10.00
C ILE A 166 13.57 39.33 10.81
N VAL A 167 14.75 38.89 11.21
CA VAL A 167 14.90 37.67 12.03
C VAL A 167 14.31 37.87 13.42
N GLY A 168 14.37 39.05 13.99
CA GLY A 168 13.75 39.39 15.28
C GLY A 168 12.23 39.22 15.32
N ILE A 169 11.57 39.27 14.16
CA ILE A 169 10.11 38.99 14.01
C ILE A 169 9.80 37.50 14.09
N LEU A 170 10.73 36.61 13.66
CA LEU A 170 10.51 35.16 13.54
C LEU A 170 10.11 34.43 14.84
N PRO A 171 10.70 34.70 16.02
CA PRO A 171 10.37 34.04 17.28
C PRO A 171 8.89 34.17 17.64
N VAL A 172 8.29 35.31 17.34
CA VAL A 172 6.84 35.56 17.58
C VAL A 172 6.00 34.56 16.80
N PHE A 173 6.35 34.30 15.52
CA PHE A 173 5.64 33.36 14.67
C PHE A 173 5.88 31.91 15.05
N ILE A 174 7.06 31.54 15.53
CA ILE A 174 7.38 30.19 16.02
C ILE A 174 6.54 29.88 17.25
N LEU A 175 6.43 30.82 18.19
CA LEU A 175 5.62 30.64 19.40
C LEU A 175 4.12 30.49 19.06
N MET A 176 3.61 31.33 18.18
CA MET A 176 2.24 31.25 17.70
C MET A 176 1.99 29.94 16.93
N GLY A 177 2.96 29.46 16.16
CA GLY A 177 2.90 28.20 15.44
C GLY A 177 2.68 27.00 16.36
N ARG A 178 3.31 26.96 17.53
CA ARG A 178 3.12 25.86 18.51
C ARG A 178 1.68 25.78 19.02
N LEU A 179 1.07 26.91 19.36
CA LEU A 179 -0.32 26.96 19.84
C LEU A 179 -1.28 26.54 18.73
N TYR A 180 -1.03 26.99 17.50
CA TYR A 180 -1.80 26.60 16.32
C TYR A 180 -1.77 25.09 16.07
N VAL A 181 -0.59 24.49 16.02
CA VAL A 181 -0.42 23.06 15.68
C VAL A 181 -1.17 22.15 16.64
N SER A 182 -1.09 22.41 17.95
CA SER A 182 -1.78 21.61 18.97
C SER A 182 -3.30 21.63 18.76
N LYS A 183 -3.90 22.80 18.62
CA LYS A 183 -5.35 22.94 18.42
C LYS A 183 -5.82 22.38 17.09
N MET A 184 -5.06 22.65 16.02
CA MET A 184 -5.36 22.17 14.67
C MET A 184 -5.33 20.65 14.58
N ARG A 185 -4.36 19.99 15.27
CA ARG A 185 -4.27 18.54 15.36
C ARG A 185 -5.55 17.92 15.93
N THR A 186 -6.06 18.47 17.03
CA THR A 186 -7.29 17.99 17.67
C THR A 186 -8.51 18.14 16.77
N ILE A 187 -8.65 19.30 16.10
CA ILE A 187 -9.78 19.55 15.20
C ILE A 187 -9.69 18.63 13.96
N THR A 188 -8.50 18.50 13.38
CA THR A 188 -8.27 17.64 12.21
C THR A 188 -8.53 16.17 12.53
N HIS A 189 -8.17 15.70 13.72
CA HIS A 189 -8.49 14.35 14.16
C HIS A 189 -10.01 14.10 14.19
N LYS A 190 -10.80 15.04 14.76
CA LYS A 190 -12.27 14.94 14.76
C LYS A 190 -12.85 14.87 13.35
N VAL A 191 -12.35 15.70 12.42
CA VAL A 191 -12.77 15.68 11.01
C VAL A 191 -12.48 14.31 10.40
N ARG A 192 -11.25 13.78 10.55
CA ARG A 192 -10.87 12.47 10.00
C ARG A 192 -11.71 11.32 10.57
N THR A 193 -12.02 11.34 11.87
CA THR A 193 -12.90 10.33 12.50
C THR A 193 -14.30 10.37 11.89
N SER A 194 -14.86 11.56 11.67
CA SER A 194 -16.18 11.69 11.05
C SER A 194 -16.17 11.31 9.56
N GLU A 195 -15.11 11.64 8.81
CA GLU A 195 -14.91 11.20 7.41
C GLU A 195 -14.86 9.67 7.32
N SER A 196 -14.10 9.02 8.21
CA SER A 196 -14.01 7.56 8.28
C SER A 196 -15.37 6.92 8.61
N GLY A 197 -16.13 7.51 9.55
CA GLY A 197 -17.47 7.03 9.89
C GLY A 197 -18.45 7.11 8.71
N ILE A 198 -18.41 8.20 7.95
CA ILE A 198 -19.22 8.36 6.73
C ILE A 198 -18.81 7.33 5.67
N GLN A 199 -17.52 7.15 5.46
CA GLN A 199 -17.01 6.17 4.49
C GLN A 199 -17.44 4.75 4.85
N SER A 200 -17.35 4.37 6.12
CA SER A 200 -17.81 3.06 6.60
C SER A 200 -19.31 2.88 6.39
N LEU A 201 -20.14 3.89 6.73
CA LEU A 201 -21.58 3.83 6.50
C LEU A 201 -21.92 3.66 5.03
N MET A 202 -21.26 4.39 4.13
CA MET A 202 -21.47 4.27 2.68
C MET A 202 -21.06 2.89 2.18
N GLN A 203 -19.89 2.39 2.57
CA GLN A 203 -19.39 1.08 2.16
C GLN A 203 -20.32 -0.04 2.63
N GLU A 204 -20.73 -0.05 3.90
CA GLU A 204 -21.67 -1.02 4.47
C GLU A 204 -23.03 -0.97 3.75
N SER A 205 -23.54 0.24 3.51
CA SER A 205 -24.83 0.42 2.82
C SER A 205 -24.81 -0.07 1.37
N LEU A 206 -23.71 0.15 0.65
CA LEU A 206 -23.53 -0.33 -0.72
C LEU A 206 -23.38 -1.86 -0.76
N GLN A 207 -22.63 -2.43 0.17
CA GLN A 207 -22.45 -3.88 0.29
C GLN A 207 -23.78 -4.61 0.56
N HIS A 208 -24.65 -4.00 1.38
CA HIS A 208 -25.94 -4.56 1.77
C HIS A 208 -27.13 -3.89 1.07
N THR A 209 -26.93 -3.32 -0.11
CA THR A 209 -27.97 -2.65 -0.90
C THR A 209 -29.24 -3.49 -1.09
N PRO A 210 -29.18 -4.80 -1.42
CA PRO A 210 -30.38 -5.63 -1.55
C PRO A 210 -31.22 -5.68 -0.26
N VAL A 211 -30.55 -5.81 0.90
CA VAL A 211 -31.22 -5.85 2.21
C VAL A 211 -31.90 -4.52 2.51
N ILE A 212 -31.23 -3.38 2.27
CA ILE A 212 -31.78 -2.04 2.50
C ILE A 212 -33.02 -1.80 1.61
N LYS A 213 -32.94 -2.23 0.34
CA LYS A 213 -34.05 -2.12 -0.62
C LYS A 213 -35.24 -3.00 -0.25
N THR A 214 -35.00 -4.26 0.10
CA THR A 214 -36.08 -5.21 0.49
C THR A 214 -36.77 -4.79 1.79
N LEU A 215 -36.03 -4.20 2.72
CA LEU A 215 -36.59 -3.62 3.95
C LEU A 215 -37.23 -2.25 3.75
N GLN A 216 -37.18 -1.68 2.54
CA GLN A 216 -37.70 -0.33 2.22
C GLN A 216 -37.12 0.77 3.13
N ARG A 217 -35.84 0.68 3.51
CA ARG A 217 -35.16 1.59 4.46
C ARG A 217 -34.19 2.57 3.79
N VAL A 218 -34.29 2.79 2.49
CA VAL A 218 -33.42 3.70 1.75
C VAL A 218 -33.44 5.11 2.35
N THR A 219 -34.63 5.68 2.58
CA THR A 219 -34.77 7.02 3.17
C THR A 219 -34.09 7.13 4.52
N HIS A 220 -34.25 6.15 5.40
CA HIS A 220 -33.63 6.13 6.72
C HIS A 220 -32.08 6.13 6.65
N VAL A 221 -31.50 5.36 5.72
CA VAL A 221 -30.03 5.33 5.54
C VAL A 221 -29.52 6.65 5.00
N VAL A 222 -30.26 7.28 4.05
CA VAL A 222 -29.91 8.60 3.50
C VAL A 222 -29.99 9.69 4.58
N GLU A 223 -31.02 9.69 5.43
CA GLU A 223 -31.16 10.63 6.55
C GLU A 223 -30.02 10.46 7.57
N ARG A 224 -29.63 9.21 7.88
CA ARG A 224 -28.49 8.91 8.75
C ARG A 224 -27.19 9.47 8.15
N LEU A 225 -26.99 9.30 6.84
CA LEU A 225 -25.85 9.88 6.12
C LEU A 225 -25.86 11.41 6.20
N ALA A 226 -27.00 12.04 5.93
CA ALA A 226 -27.15 13.50 5.99
C ALA A 226 -26.84 14.05 7.39
N THR A 227 -27.24 13.36 8.44
CA THR A 227 -26.94 13.74 9.84
C THR A 227 -25.44 13.70 10.11
N GLN A 228 -24.74 12.65 9.67
CA GLN A 228 -23.28 12.54 9.81
C GLN A 228 -22.55 13.61 8.99
N GLN A 229 -23.01 13.86 7.75
CA GLN A 229 -22.49 14.94 6.90
C GLN A 229 -22.69 16.32 7.53
N GLY A 230 -23.84 16.56 8.19
CA GLY A 230 -24.10 17.78 8.95
C GLY A 230 -23.10 17.99 10.09
N THR A 231 -22.72 16.93 10.78
CA THR A 231 -21.69 16.96 11.83
C THR A 231 -20.30 17.23 11.24
N LEU A 232 -19.92 16.52 10.18
CA LEU A 232 -18.68 16.74 9.46
C LEU A 232 -18.56 18.18 8.94
N ARG A 233 -19.63 18.72 8.35
CA ARG A 233 -19.68 20.11 7.87
C ARG A 233 -19.36 21.10 8.98
N ARG A 234 -19.96 20.95 10.17
CA ARG A 234 -19.69 21.83 11.32
C ARG A 234 -18.22 21.76 11.74
N GLN A 235 -17.65 20.58 11.78
CA GLN A 235 -16.22 20.37 12.13
C GLN A 235 -15.29 20.97 11.07
N ILE A 236 -15.59 20.80 9.79
CA ILE A 236 -14.82 21.40 8.69
C ILE A 236 -14.88 22.93 8.77
N ILE A 237 -16.07 23.52 8.99
CA ILE A 237 -16.22 24.97 9.15
C ILE A 237 -15.39 25.46 10.34
N GLN A 238 -15.42 24.74 11.48
CA GLN A 238 -14.60 25.08 12.64
C GLN A 238 -13.11 25.04 12.32
N ARG A 239 -12.65 23.98 11.62
CA ARG A 239 -11.26 23.84 11.15
C ARG A 239 -10.87 24.99 10.24
N THR A 240 -11.72 25.30 9.27
CA THR A 240 -11.47 26.37 8.30
C THR A 240 -11.40 27.74 8.99
N LYS A 241 -12.35 28.08 9.87
CA LYS A 241 -12.31 29.34 10.63
C LYS A 241 -10.98 29.50 11.39
N TYR A 242 -10.56 28.44 12.08
CA TYR A 242 -9.31 28.45 12.85
C TYR A 242 -8.08 28.55 11.94
N SER A 243 -8.05 27.82 10.83
CA SER A 243 -6.99 27.87 9.83
C SER A 243 -6.90 29.24 9.16
N THR A 244 -8.04 29.82 8.77
CA THR A 244 -8.09 31.15 8.15
C THR A 244 -7.61 32.22 9.10
N PHE A 245 -8.09 32.23 10.35
CA PHE A 245 -7.63 33.20 11.36
C PHE A 245 -6.10 33.15 11.52
N THR A 246 -5.54 31.95 11.65
CA THR A 246 -4.10 31.79 11.84
C THR A 246 -3.30 32.16 10.59
N SER A 247 -3.80 31.79 9.40
CA SER A 247 -3.11 32.19 8.15
C SER A 247 -3.18 33.70 7.92
N THR A 248 -4.27 34.35 8.30
CA THR A 248 -4.38 35.81 8.24
C THR A 248 -3.36 36.48 9.18
N LEU A 249 -3.22 35.97 10.40
CA LEU A 249 -2.27 36.48 11.36
C LEU A 249 -0.81 36.33 10.87
N LEU A 250 -0.47 35.16 10.27
CA LEU A 250 0.82 34.96 9.63
C LEU A 250 1.04 35.94 8.45
N ASN A 251 0.02 36.14 7.63
CA ASN A 251 0.10 37.09 6.50
C ASN A 251 0.29 38.53 6.96
N VAL A 252 -0.36 38.95 8.07
CA VAL A 252 -0.11 40.27 8.68
C VAL A 252 1.36 40.39 9.08
N GLY A 253 1.94 39.35 9.70
CA GLY A 253 3.35 39.36 10.04
C GLY A 253 4.28 39.46 8.84
N PHE A 254 4.00 38.74 7.78
CA PHE A 254 4.78 38.85 6.55
C PHE A 254 4.63 40.23 5.90
N ALA A 255 3.42 40.79 5.89
CA ALA A 255 3.18 42.15 5.43
C ALA A 255 3.93 43.19 6.28
N THR A 256 4.00 43.00 7.60
CA THR A 256 4.77 43.85 8.49
C THR A 256 6.26 43.77 8.17
N GLY A 257 6.83 42.57 7.96
CA GLY A 257 8.22 42.40 7.53
C GLY A 257 8.53 43.09 6.20
N TYR A 258 7.61 43.01 5.25
CA TYR A 258 7.70 43.69 3.97
C TYR A 258 7.67 45.24 4.15
N PHE A 259 6.74 45.74 4.96
CA PHE A 259 6.60 47.14 5.27
C PHE A 259 7.86 47.71 5.96
N VAL A 260 8.39 47.01 6.96
CA VAL A 260 9.63 47.38 7.66
C VAL A 260 10.81 47.48 6.68
N THR A 261 10.92 46.48 5.78
CA THR A 261 11.96 46.46 4.74
C THR A 261 11.84 47.64 3.79
N PHE A 262 10.65 47.93 3.33
CA PHE A 262 10.42 49.03 2.41
C PHE A 262 10.68 50.40 3.10
N ALA A 263 10.16 50.58 4.32
CA ALA A 263 10.37 51.81 5.10
C ALA A 263 11.85 52.07 5.41
N TRP A 264 12.57 51.02 5.91
CA TRP A 264 14.01 51.09 6.19
C TRP A 264 14.81 51.35 4.92
N GLY A 265 14.53 50.61 3.84
CA GLY A 265 15.20 50.78 2.57
C GLY A 265 14.97 52.16 1.96
N THR A 266 13.75 52.68 2.02
CA THR A 266 13.43 54.06 1.55
C THR A 266 14.10 55.11 2.39
N TYR A 267 14.17 54.94 3.71
CA TYR A 267 14.91 55.83 4.61
C TYR A 267 16.40 55.81 4.28
N SER A 268 17.01 54.66 4.15
CA SER A 268 18.44 54.51 3.82
C SER A 268 18.75 55.07 2.43
N LEU A 269 17.84 54.93 1.47
CA LEU A 269 17.95 55.51 0.14
C LEU A 269 17.91 57.06 0.19
N SER A 270 17.02 57.62 1.02
CA SER A 270 16.92 59.10 1.19
C SER A 270 18.15 59.71 1.82
N GLN A 271 18.92 58.93 2.63
CA GLN A 271 20.18 59.33 3.21
C GLN A 271 21.37 59.10 2.24
N GLY A 272 21.13 58.54 1.05
CA GLY A 272 22.19 58.22 0.09
C GLY A 272 23.05 57.00 0.47
N ASN A 273 22.67 56.22 1.49
CA ASN A 273 23.45 55.09 2.00
C ASN A 273 23.33 53.85 1.12
N ILE A 274 22.25 53.72 0.32
CA ILE A 274 22.03 52.62 -0.57
C ILE A 274 21.57 53.09 -1.96
N SER A 275 21.70 52.21 -2.97
CA SER A 275 21.22 52.45 -4.33
C SER A 275 19.76 51.99 -4.51
N TYR A 276 19.12 52.45 -5.61
CA TYR A 276 17.81 51.98 -6.01
C TYR A 276 17.78 50.44 -6.25
N GLY A 277 18.84 49.89 -6.88
CA GLY A 277 18.95 48.45 -7.07
C GLY A 277 19.06 47.71 -5.73
N THR A 278 19.73 48.29 -4.72
CA THR A 278 19.79 47.71 -3.37
C THR A 278 18.40 47.65 -2.70
N LEU A 279 17.59 48.71 -2.83
CA LEU A 279 16.21 48.70 -2.32
C LEU A 279 15.36 47.56 -2.95
N ILE A 280 15.47 47.37 -4.28
CA ILE A 280 14.77 46.29 -4.97
C ILE A 280 15.26 44.91 -4.48
N ALA A 281 16.57 44.77 -4.31
CA ALA A 281 17.14 43.54 -3.77
C ALA A 281 16.64 43.23 -2.35
N PHE A 282 16.53 44.24 -1.46
CA PHE A 282 15.97 44.04 -0.12
C PHE A 282 14.56 43.48 -0.15
N VAL A 283 13.70 44.07 -0.96
CA VAL A 283 12.31 43.64 -1.12
C VAL A 283 12.22 42.19 -1.64
N GLN A 284 13.06 41.81 -2.59
CA GLN A 284 13.12 40.44 -3.12
C GLN A 284 13.67 39.44 -2.08
N LEU A 285 14.75 39.80 -1.36
CA LEU A 285 15.35 38.94 -0.35
C LEU A 285 14.41 38.66 0.83
N VAL A 286 13.63 39.66 1.27
CA VAL A 286 12.64 39.46 2.32
C VAL A 286 11.61 38.43 1.94
N SER A 287 11.12 38.46 0.70
CA SER A 287 10.24 37.42 0.19
C SER A 287 10.91 36.04 0.23
N GLN A 288 12.20 35.95 -0.19
CA GLN A 288 12.95 34.70 -0.16
C GLN A 288 13.28 34.18 1.26
N ILE A 289 13.25 35.05 2.30
CA ILE A 289 13.38 34.65 3.71
C ILE A 289 12.02 34.19 4.27
N GLN A 290 10.93 34.85 3.89
CA GLN A 290 9.58 34.55 4.41
C GLN A 290 8.98 33.26 3.82
N ASP A 291 9.20 32.98 2.54
CA ASP A 291 8.67 31.78 1.88
C ASP A 291 9.14 30.45 2.50
N PRO A 292 10.44 30.26 2.83
CA PRO A 292 10.89 29.12 3.63
C PRO A 292 10.15 28.96 4.95
N VAL A 293 9.92 30.02 5.70
CA VAL A 293 9.20 29.95 6.99
C VAL A 293 7.78 29.44 6.79
N ARG A 294 7.07 29.96 5.76
CA ARG A 294 5.74 29.48 5.39
C ARG A 294 5.76 28.01 4.98
N THR A 295 6.76 27.58 4.22
CA THR A 295 6.90 26.21 3.75
C THR A 295 7.20 25.24 4.90
N LEU A 296 8.10 25.60 5.82
CA LEU A 296 8.45 24.78 6.98
C LEU A 296 7.25 24.44 7.87
N THR A 297 6.28 25.35 8.01
CA THR A 297 5.08 25.07 8.80
C THR A 297 4.24 23.92 8.22
N ARG A 298 4.29 23.68 6.90
CA ARG A 298 3.59 22.61 6.22
C ARG A 298 4.19 21.22 6.46
N PHE A 299 5.47 21.16 6.87
CA PHE A 299 6.13 19.87 7.13
C PHE A 299 5.69 19.20 8.43
N ILE A 300 5.14 19.95 9.39
CA ILE A 300 4.72 19.38 10.68
C ILE A 300 3.67 18.25 10.51
N PRO A 301 2.56 18.45 9.79
CA PRO A 301 1.62 17.35 9.55
C PRO A 301 2.22 16.21 8.71
N ILE A 302 3.13 16.51 7.77
CA ILE A 302 3.82 15.49 6.97
C ILE A 302 4.65 14.57 7.88
N PHE A 303 5.42 15.11 8.81
CA PHE A 303 6.20 14.29 9.75
C PHE A 303 5.32 13.40 10.63
N VAL A 304 4.17 13.90 11.08
CA VAL A 304 3.22 13.10 11.87
C VAL A 304 2.64 11.96 11.04
N SER A 305 2.22 12.24 9.82
CA SER A 305 1.66 11.25 8.91
C SER A 305 2.68 10.18 8.55
N VAL A 306 3.87 10.61 8.12
CA VAL A 306 4.99 9.71 7.78
C VAL A 306 5.38 8.82 8.97
N GLY A 307 5.42 9.37 10.19
CA GLY A 307 5.69 8.58 11.40
C GLY A 307 4.68 7.45 11.57
N THR A 308 3.38 7.74 11.40
CA THR A 308 2.32 6.74 11.50
C THR A 308 2.40 5.70 10.37
N SER A 309 2.63 6.14 9.13
CA SER A 309 2.79 5.25 7.99
C SER A 309 4.03 4.36 8.11
N CYS A 310 5.14 4.88 8.68
CA CYS A 310 6.31 4.07 9.03
C CYS A 310 5.95 2.94 10.01
N ASP A 311 5.28 3.26 11.13
CA ASP A 311 4.93 2.28 12.15
C ASP A 311 4.09 1.14 11.54
N ARG A 312 3.11 1.47 10.70
CA ARG A 312 2.23 0.51 10.02
C ARG A 312 2.97 -0.36 8.99
N LEU A 313 3.92 0.20 8.25
CA LEU A 313 4.73 -0.55 7.28
C LEU A 313 5.83 -1.38 7.96
N ILE A 314 6.38 -0.92 9.08
CA ILE A 314 7.30 -1.70 9.92
C ILE A 314 6.59 -2.93 10.46
N GLU A 315 5.34 -2.81 10.91
CA GLU A 315 4.53 -3.95 11.36
C GLU A 315 4.42 -5.02 10.27
N ILE A 316 4.13 -4.64 9.01
CA ILE A 316 4.13 -5.58 7.87
C ILE A 316 5.51 -6.17 7.63
N SER A 317 6.56 -5.34 7.60
CA SER A 317 7.92 -5.82 7.31
C SER A 317 8.51 -6.71 8.42
N SER A 318 7.91 -6.69 9.61
CA SER A 318 8.29 -7.56 10.74
C SER A 318 7.52 -8.87 10.78
N LEU A 319 6.58 -9.09 9.85
CA LEU A 319 5.90 -10.39 9.75
C LEU A 319 6.93 -11.49 9.45
N PRO A 320 6.85 -12.62 10.18
CA PRO A 320 7.72 -13.74 9.86
C PRO A 320 7.39 -14.26 8.46
N THR A 321 8.42 -14.47 7.68
CA THR A 321 8.31 -15.09 6.36
C THR A 321 8.26 -16.59 6.49
N GLU A 322 7.50 -17.24 5.63
CA GLU A 322 7.56 -18.69 5.51
C GLU A 322 8.95 -19.12 5.05
N PRO A 323 9.47 -20.25 5.57
CA PRO A 323 10.75 -20.78 5.10
C PRO A 323 10.68 -21.07 3.60
N THR A 324 11.73 -20.70 2.87
CA THR A 324 11.82 -20.95 1.44
C THR A 324 11.70 -22.46 1.16
N PRO A 325 10.78 -22.89 0.30
CA PRO A 325 10.57 -24.30 0.05
C PRO A 325 11.81 -24.93 -0.61
N MET A 326 12.52 -25.78 0.13
CA MET A 326 13.41 -26.75 -0.48
C MET A 326 12.52 -27.85 -1.06
N LYS A 327 12.66 -28.16 -2.35
CA LYS A 327 11.96 -29.26 -2.97
C LYS A 327 12.43 -30.56 -2.31
N THR A 328 11.57 -31.18 -1.52
CA THR A 328 11.74 -32.53 -1.00
C THR A 328 10.78 -33.44 -1.78
N PRO A 329 11.22 -34.04 -2.90
CA PRO A 329 10.33 -34.84 -3.71
C PRO A 329 10.09 -36.20 -3.00
N LEU A 330 8.83 -36.47 -2.67
CA LEU A 330 8.34 -37.82 -2.44
C LEU A 330 7.83 -38.32 -3.79
N GLU A 331 8.48 -39.28 -4.39
CA GLU A 331 8.08 -39.88 -5.66
C GLU A 331 7.02 -40.97 -5.45
N GLY A 332 6.10 -41.08 -6.41
CA GLY A 332 5.08 -42.11 -6.42
C GLY A 332 3.84 -41.77 -5.55
N LYS A 333 3.17 -42.80 -5.05
CA LYS A 333 1.99 -42.67 -4.21
C LYS A 333 2.38 -42.15 -2.82
N VAL A 334 1.71 -41.12 -2.35
CA VAL A 334 1.98 -40.46 -1.06
C VAL A 334 0.78 -40.56 -0.15
N GLY A 335 1.01 -41.02 1.08
CA GLY A 335 0.03 -41.04 2.18
C GLY A 335 0.28 -39.92 3.19
N ILE A 336 -0.62 -39.80 4.13
CA ILE A 336 -0.57 -38.80 5.21
C ILE A 336 -0.66 -39.52 6.55
N ARG A 337 0.20 -39.11 7.50
CA ARG A 337 0.15 -39.57 8.89
C ARG A 337 0.07 -38.37 9.82
N VAL A 338 -0.96 -38.34 10.63
CA VAL A 338 -1.17 -37.38 11.72
C VAL A 338 -0.95 -38.13 13.02
N ASN A 339 0.02 -37.71 13.83
CA ASN A 339 0.42 -38.40 15.07
C ASN A 339 0.20 -37.48 16.26
N ASN A 340 -0.74 -37.83 17.13
CA ASN A 340 -0.99 -37.20 18.43
C ASN A 340 -1.08 -35.67 18.34
N VAL A 341 -1.81 -35.15 17.38
CA VAL A 341 -1.91 -33.71 17.10
C VAL A 341 -2.91 -33.05 18.03
N SER A 342 -2.44 -32.02 18.74
CA SER A 342 -3.25 -31.08 19.50
C SER A 342 -3.18 -29.68 18.90
N PHE A 343 -4.30 -28.98 18.83
CA PHE A 343 -4.35 -27.64 18.26
C PHE A 343 -5.48 -26.76 18.83
N ALA A 344 -5.12 -25.50 19.14
CA ALA A 344 -6.04 -24.39 19.38
C ALA A 344 -5.58 -23.14 18.63
N TYR A 345 -6.51 -22.26 18.24
CA TYR A 345 -6.14 -21.00 17.56
C TYR A 345 -5.47 -20.00 18.49
N ASP A 346 -5.89 -19.93 19.75
CA ASP A 346 -5.32 -19.10 20.80
C ASP A 346 -5.19 -19.92 22.10
N GLU A 347 -4.29 -19.54 22.98
CA GLU A 347 -4.04 -20.22 24.26
C GLU A 347 -5.27 -20.33 25.16
N THR A 348 -6.22 -19.40 25.02
CA THR A 348 -7.48 -19.34 25.78
C THR A 348 -8.64 -20.02 25.09
N SER A 349 -8.46 -20.46 23.84
CA SER A 349 -9.51 -21.07 23.02
C SER A 349 -9.64 -22.56 23.33
N ARG A 350 -10.86 -23.10 23.13
CA ARG A 350 -11.10 -24.55 23.21
C ARG A 350 -10.19 -25.28 22.21
N LEU A 351 -9.59 -26.40 22.64
CA LEU A 351 -8.88 -27.32 21.76
C LEU A 351 -9.81 -27.81 20.67
N ILE A 352 -9.38 -27.66 19.42
CA ILE A 352 -10.10 -28.20 18.23
C ILE A 352 -9.71 -29.65 18.02
N PHE A 353 -8.42 -29.94 18.20
CA PHE A 353 -7.88 -31.29 18.22
C PHE A 353 -7.18 -31.53 19.57
N ASN A 354 -7.40 -32.70 20.12
CA ASN A 354 -6.77 -33.15 21.34
C ASN A 354 -6.28 -34.59 21.13
N ASP A 355 -4.97 -34.77 21.07
CA ASP A 355 -4.31 -36.08 20.83
C ASP A 355 -4.84 -36.84 19.61
N TYR A 356 -5.13 -36.10 18.53
CA TYR A 356 -5.76 -36.64 17.33
C TYR A 356 -4.74 -37.35 16.44
N SER A 357 -5.05 -38.60 16.10
CA SER A 357 -4.21 -39.42 15.22
C SER A 357 -5.02 -39.96 14.05
N LEU A 358 -4.40 -39.94 12.84
CA LEU A 358 -5.02 -40.37 11.60
C LEU A 358 -3.96 -40.86 10.63
N THR A 359 -4.23 -41.97 9.95
CA THR A 359 -3.35 -42.45 8.87
C THR A 359 -4.16 -42.67 7.59
N LEU A 360 -3.72 -42.02 6.51
CA LEU A 360 -4.27 -42.16 5.17
C LEU A 360 -3.26 -42.87 4.30
N SER A 361 -3.63 -44.05 3.78
CA SER A 361 -2.74 -44.88 2.98
C SER A 361 -2.41 -44.25 1.62
N PRO A 362 -1.19 -44.44 1.08
CA PRO A 362 -0.83 -43.93 -0.24
C PRO A 362 -1.77 -44.47 -1.34
N GLY A 363 -2.36 -43.58 -2.11
CA GLY A 363 -3.30 -43.91 -3.20
C GLY A 363 -4.72 -44.27 -2.75
N SER A 364 -5.07 -44.09 -1.47
CA SER A 364 -6.41 -44.33 -0.95
C SER A 364 -7.39 -43.20 -1.29
N ARG A 365 -8.67 -43.54 -1.35
CA ARG A 365 -9.77 -42.59 -1.50
C ARG A 365 -10.48 -42.44 -0.16
N VAL A 366 -10.49 -41.24 0.38
CA VAL A 366 -10.96 -40.98 1.73
C VAL A 366 -12.04 -39.89 1.72
N ALA A 367 -13.17 -40.16 2.34
CA ALA A 367 -14.17 -39.14 2.65
C ALA A 367 -14.06 -38.71 4.11
N ILE A 368 -13.94 -37.41 4.34
CA ILE A 368 -13.97 -36.81 5.68
C ILE A 368 -15.33 -36.13 5.86
N LEU A 369 -16.13 -36.69 6.73
CA LEU A 369 -17.43 -36.18 7.13
C LEU A 369 -17.36 -35.49 8.48
N GLY A 370 -18.26 -34.57 8.74
CA GLY A 370 -18.39 -33.93 10.06
C GLY A 370 -19.29 -32.70 9.98
N GLU A 371 -19.85 -32.33 11.12
CA GLU A 371 -20.67 -31.12 11.22
C GLU A 371 -19.83 -29.85 11.06
N THR A 372 -20.51 -28.72 10.86
CA THR A 372 -19.83 -27.41 10.81
C THR A 372 -19.19 -27.14 12.17
N GLY A 373 -17.90 -26.78 12.17
CA GLY A 373 -17.18 -26.50 13.42
C GLY A 373 -16.37 -27.67 14.01
N THR A 374 -16.43 -28.89 13.46
CA THR A 374 -15.68 -30.07 13.95
C THR A 374 -14.16 -29.99 13.69
N GLY A 375 -13.68 -28.99 12.94
CA GLY A 375 -12.23 -28.84 12.70
C GLY A 375 -11.78 -29.24 11.29
N LYS A 376 -12.66 -29.59 10.35
CA LYS A 376 -12.30 -29.98 8.97
C LYS A 376 -11.36 -28.96 8.29
N THR A 377 -11.76 -27.70 8.29
CA THR A 377 -10.94 -26.62 7.72
C THR A 377 -9.61 -26.41 8.48
N THR A 378 -9.58 -26.69 9.77
CA THR A 378 -8.35 -26.63 10.59
C THR A 378 -7.41 -27.76 10.21
N LEU A 379 -7.92 -28.97 10.00
CA LEU A 379 -7.13 -30.10 9.49
C LEU A 379 -6.51 -29.79 8.13
N ILE A 380 -7.31 -29.28 7.17
CA ILE A 380 -6.81 -28.85 5.85
C ILE A 380 -5.66 -27.85 5.99
N ARG A 381 -5.85 -26.82 6.81
CA ARG A 381 -4.83 -25.78 7.03
C ARG A 381 -3.54 -26.34 7.60
N MET A 382 -3.63 -27.35 8.46
CA MET A 382 -2.45 -28.06 8.98
C MET A 382 -1.80 -28.92 7.90
N LEU A 383 -2.56 -29.67 7.11
CA LEU A 383 -2.05 -30.48 5.99
C LEU A 383 -1.33 -29.62 4.95
N LEU A 384 -1.82 -28.41 4.71
CA LEU A 384 -1.22 -27.43 3.79
C LEU A 384 -0.13 -26.56 4.45
N ALA A 385 0.26 -26.85 5.70
CA ALA A 385 1.23 -26.06 6.47
C ALA A 385 0.90 -24.54 6.48
N LEU A 386 -0.38 -24.18 6.46
CA LEU A 386 -0.84 -22.79 6.68
C LEU A 386 -0.87 -22.46 8.18
N ILE A 387 -1.02 -23.48 9.01
CA ILE A 387 -0.89 -23.44 10.47
C ILE A 387 -0.12 -24.70 10.92
N SER A 388 0.61 -24.58 12.01
CA SER A 388 1.32 -25.72 12.62
C SER A 388 0.56 -26.23 13.83
N PRO A 389 0.55 -27.55 14.10
CA PRO A 389 0.01 -28.10 15.32
C PRO A 389 0.76 -27.54 16.55
N THR A 390 0.07 -27.47 17.70
CA THR A 390 0.69 -27.07 18.97
C THR A 390 1.54 -28.21 19.53
N GLU A 391 1.03 -29.46 19.41
CA GLU A 391 1.70 -30.68 19.80
C GLU A 391 1.49 -31.76 18.73
N GLY A 392 2.37 -32.76 18.72
CA GLY A 392 2.33 -33.82 17.73
C GLY A 392 2.99 -33.42 16.42
N LYS A 393 2.82 -34.24 15.39
CA LYS A 393 3.40 -34.01 14.06
C LYS A 393 2.53 -34.56 12.93
N ILE A 394 2.66 -33.94 11.77
CA ILE A 394 2.02 -34.38 10.53
C ILE A 394 3.12 -34.68 9.51
N GLU A 395 3.05 -35.83 8.87
CA GLU A 395 4.02 -36.33 7.93
C GLU A 395 3.35 -36.79 6.63
N LEU A 396 4.02 -36.50 5.51
CA LEU A 396 3.76 -37.16 4.24
C LEU A 396 4.71 -38.34 4.12
N TYR A 397 4.21 -39.48 3.67
CA TYR A 397 5.04 -40.66 3.55
C TYR A 397 4.74 -41.49 2.28
N ASN A 398 5.74 -42.17 1.79
CA ASN A 398 5.62 -43.22 0.79
C ASN A 398 6.22 -44.54 1.32
N THR A 399 6.43 -45.53 0.47
CA THR A 399 7.03 -46.82 0.87
C THR A 399 8.45 -46.69 1.41
N ASN A 400 9.20 -45.64 1.04
CA ASN A 400 10.62 -45.55 1.26
C ASN A 400 11.04 -44.50 2.27
N GLN A 401 10.23 -43.42 2.41
CA GLN A 401 10.61 -42.26 3.23
C GLN A 401 9.38 -41.49 3.75
N SER A 402 9.62 -40.68 4.74
CA SER A 402 8.64 -39.77 5.28
C SER A 402 9.22 -38.36 5.47
N ILE A 403 8.45 -37.33 5.24
CA ILE A 403 8.81 -35.92 5.41
C ILE A 403 7.79 -35.22 6.29
N ALA A 404 8.25 -34.33 7.16
CA ALA A 404 7.36 -33.50 7.94
C ALA A 404 6.62 -32.49 7.02
N VAL A 405 5.35 -32.27 7.31
CA VAL A 405 4.55 -31.25 6.62
C VAL A 405 5.13 -29.86 6.92
N SER A 406 5.42 -29.13 5.85
CA SER A 406 6.00 -27.78 5.87
C SER A 406 5.54 -27.00 4.63
N PRO A 407 5.78 -25.70 4.52
CA PRO A 407 5.49 -24.96 3.28
C PRO A 407 6.10 -25.60 2.03
N ALA A 408 7.25 -26.29 2.16
CA ALA A 408 7.89 -27.03 1.07
C ALA A 408 7.06 -28.23 0.59
N SER A 409 6.29 -28.86 1.47
CA SER A 409 5.49 -30.04 1.10
C SER A 409 4.20 -29.70 0.34
N ARG A 410 3.86 -28.42 0.16
CA ARG A 410 2.67 -27.98 -0.61
C ARG A 410 2.71 -28.39 -2.08
N ASN A 411 3.89 -28.69 -2.63
CA ASN A 411 4.01 -29.21 -3.99
C ASN A 411 3.38 -30.60 -4.16
N HIS A 412 3.19 -31.36 -3.08
CA HIS A 412 2.54 -32.67 -3.08
C HIS A 412 1.01 -32.60 -3.04
N PHE A 413 0.45 -31.40 -2.91
CA PHE A 413 -1.00 -31.19 -2.83
C PHE A 413 -1.54 -30.45 -4.05
N ALA A 414 -2.61 -30.98 -4.64
CA ALA A 414 -3.55 -30.21 -5.42
C ALA A 414 -4.78 -29.93 -4.53
N TYR A 415 -5.00 -28.67 -4.23
CA TYR A 415 -6.05 -28.25 -3.27
C TYR A 415 -7.11 -27.41 -3.94
N LEU A 416 -8.35 -27.81 -3.78
CA LEU A 416 -9.53 -27.04 -4.13
C LEU A 416 -10.23 -26.57 -2.85
N PRO A 417 -10.18 -25.28 -2.53
CA PRO A 417 -10.86 -24.73 -1.37
C PRO A 417 -12.39 -24.62 -1.61
N GLN A 418 -13.13 -24.54 -0.53
CA GLN A 418 -14.57 -24.28 -0.53
C GLN A 418 -14.89 -22.94 -1.23
N GLY A 419 -15.96 -22.92 -2.02
CA GLY A 419 -16.49 -21.75 -2.70
C GLY A 419 -15.80 -21.40 -4.01
N ASN A 420 -16.17 -20.26 -4.57
CA ASN A 420 -15.63 -19.80 -5.83
C ASN A 420 -14.28 -19.07 -5.62
N THR A 421 -13.23 -19.59 -6.24
CA THR A 421 -11.85 -19.08 -6.14
C THR A 421 -11.27 -18.66 -7.49
N LEU A 422 -12.12 -18.37 -8.47
CA LEU A 422 -11.67 -17.80 -9.74
C LEU A 422 -11.12 -16.38 -9.52
N LEU A 423 -10.02 -16.09 -10.14
CA LEU A 423 -9.42 -14.77 -10.16
C LEU A 423 -9.89 -14.01 -11.41
N SER A 424 -9.87 -12.69 -11.33
CA SER A 424 -10.11 -11.83 -12.50
C SER A 424 -9.07 -12.10 -13.59
N GLY A 425 -9.53 -12.18 -14.84
CA GLY A 425 -8.74 -12.56 -16.01
C GLY A 425 -9.53 -13.49 -16.92
N THR A 426 -8.87 -14.25 -17.79
CA THR A 426 -9.52 -15.24 -18.65
C THR A 426 -9.65 -16.61 -17.97
N ILE A 427 -10.51 -17.49 -18.49
CA ILE A 427 -10.57 -18.89 -18.04
C ILE A 427 -9.21 -19.56 -18.29
N ARG A 428 -8.57 -19.30 -19.43
CA ARG A 428 -7.21 -19.79 -19.74
C ARG A 428 -6.21 -19.40 -18.66
N GLU A 429 -6.16 -18.13 -18.28
CA GLU A 429 -5.27 -17.65 -17.22
C GLU A 429 -5.54 -18.33 -15.87
N ASN A 430 -6.81 -18.53 -15.53
CA ASN A 430 -7.20 -19.25 -14.32
C ASN A 430 -6.76 -20.71 -14.34
N LEU A 431 -6.90 -21.41 -15.47
CA LEU A 431 -6.48 -22.81 -15.62
C LEU A 431 -4.95 -22.94 -15.54
N LEU A 432 -4.20 -22.04 -16.20
CA LEU A 432 -2.74 -22.00 -16.18
C LEU A 432 -2.14 -21.73 -14.79
N LEU A 433 -2.91 -21.20 -13.82
CA LEU A 433 -2.47 -21.15 -12.42
C LEU A 433 -2.25 -22.55 -11.82
N GLY A 434 -2.97 -23.55 -12.31
CA GLY A 434 -2.77 -24.96 -11.91
C GLY A 434 -1.45 -25.52 -12.44
N ASN A 435 -1.17 -25.27 -13.72
CA ASN A 435 0.07 -25.65 -14.39
C ASN A 435 0.41 -24.62 -15.49
N PRO A 436 1.41 -23.73 -15.28
CA PRO A 436 1.79 -22.74 -16.27
C PRO A 436 2.33 -23.29 -17.59
N SER A 437 2.75 -24.56 -17.62
CA SER A 437 3.28 -25.25 -18.82
C SER A 437 2.26 -26.17 -19.50
N ALA A 438 0.99 -26.16 -19.05
CA ALA A 438 -0.05 -26.98 -19.65
C ALA A 438 -0.33 -26.57 -21.10
N THR A 439 -0.46 -27.59 -21.97
CA THR A 439 -0.85 -27.40 -23.37
C THR A 439 -2.36 -27.13 -23.46
N GLU A 440 -2.83 -26.67 -24.61
CA GLU A 440 -4.27 -26.46 -24.82
C GLU A 440 -5.05 -27.77 -24.71
N GLU A 441 -4.46 -28.88 -25.14
CA GLU A 441 -5.04 -30.22 -25.02
C GLU A 441 -5.19 -30.63 -23.55
N ASP A 442 -4.21 -30.30 -22.69
CA ASP A 442 -4.28 -30.53 -21.25
C ASP A 442 -5.42 -29.71 -20.62
N LEU A 443 -5.58 -28.44 -21.04
CA LEU A 443 -6.67 -27.57 -20.55
C LEU A 443 -8.05 -28.14 -20.91
N ILE A 444 -8.22 -28.56 -22.16
CA ILE A 444 -9.47 -29.17 -22.66
C ILE A 444 -9.75 -30.48 -21.91
N THR A 445 -8.73 -31.33 -21.73
CA THR A 445 -8.85 -32.59 -20.99
C THR A 445 -9.29 -32.35 -19.54
N ALA A 446 -8.68 -31.37 -18.87
CA ALA A 446 -9.06 -31.02 -17.50
C ALA A 446 -10.50 -30.50 -17.42
N LEU A 447 -10.96 -29.72 -18.39
CA LEU A 447 -12.36 -29.27 -18.50
C LEU A 447 -13.31 -30.45 -18.71
N HIS A 448 -12.94 -31.44 -19.53
CA HIS A 448 -13.75 -32.64 -19.71
C HIS A 448 -13.90 -33.45 -18.43
N ILE A 449 -12.80 -33.68 -17.69
CA ILE A 449 -12.82 -34.40 -16.42
C ILE A 449 -13.72 -33.66 -15.40
N ALA A 450 -13.65 -32.33 -15.37
CA ALA A 450 -14.46 -31.49 -14.47
C ALA A 450 -15.90 -31.26 -14.95
N CYS A 451 -16.36 -31.91 -16.04
CA CYS A 451 -17.65 -31.68 -16.69
C CYS A 451 -17.90 -30.20 -17.03
N ALA A 452 -16.86 -29.49 -17.44
CA ALA A 452 -16.87 -28.05 -17.76
C ALA A 452 -16.82 -27.78 -19.28
N GLN A 453 -17.30 -28.70 -20.13
CA GLN A 453 -17.28 -28.56 -21.59
C GLN A 453 -18.01 -27.31 -22.07
N PHE A 454 -19.00 -26.82 -21.32
CA PHE A 454 -19.70 -25.56 -21.62
C PHE A 454 -18.76 -24.38 -21.89
N VAL A 455 -17.52 -24.44 -21.35
CA VAL A 455 -16.49 -23.40 -21.61
C VAL A 455 -16.15 -23.32 -23.09
N LEU A 456 -16.09 -24.46 -23.78
CA LEU A 456 -15.77 -24.55 -25.21
C LEU A 456 -16.91 -24.01 -26.08
N ASP A 457 -18.14 -24.01 -25.58
CA ASP A 457 -19.33 -23.49 -26.25
C ASP A 457 -19.52 -21.98 -26.05
N LEU A 458 -18.71 -21.34 -25.20
CA LEU A 458 -18.72 -19.88 -25.00
C LEU A 458 -18.21 -19.15 -26.24
N PRO A 459 -18.70 -17.96 -26.56
CA PRO A 459 -18.27 -17.19 -27.73
C PRO A 459 -16.75 -16.97 -27.84
N MET A 460 -16.06 -16.84 -26.70
CA MET A 460 -14.60 -16.65 -26.61
C MET A 460 -13.89 -17.92 -26.08
N GLY A 461 -14.61 -19.03 -25.86
CA GLY A 461 -14.03 -20.28 -25.35
C GLY A 461 -13.19 -20.06 -24.08
N LEU A 462 -11.95 -20.56 -24.10
CA LEU A 462 -10.97 -20.41 -23.01
C LEU A 462 -10.60 -18.96 -22.70
N ASP A 463 -10.75 -18.05 -23.67
CA ASP A 463 -10.38 -16.64 -23.51
C ASP A 463 -11.57 -15.77 -23.02
N THR A 464 -12.66 -16.41 -22.61
CA THR A 464 -13.79 -15.75 -21.93
C THR A 464 -13.32 -15.15 -20.60
N SER A 465 -13.67 -13.88 -20.37
CA SER A 465 -13.28 -13.14 -19.15
C SER A 465 -14.08 -13.59 -17.93
N CYS A 466 -13.36 -13.83 -16.84
CA CYS A 466 -13.90 -13.96 -15.49
C CYS A 466 -13.78 -12.61 -14.77
N THR A 467 -14.87 -12.11 -14.19
CA THR A 467 -14.81 -10.95 -13.31
C THR A 467 -14.52 -11.37 -11.87
N GLU A 468 -14.40 -10.40 -10.95
CA GLU A 468 -14.17 -10.69 -9.53
C GLU A 468 -15.14 -11.74 -8.99
N GLN A 469 -14.61 -12.71 -8.25
CA GLN A 469 -15.35 -13.84 -7.67
C GLN A 469 -16.13 -14.66 -8.73
N GLY A 470 -15.61 -14.75 -9.96
CA GLY A 470 -16.23 -15.54 -11.03
C GLY A 470 -17.56 -14.97 -11.53
N GLY A 471 -17.78 -13.69 -11.42
CA GLY A 471 -18.94 -13.03 -11.99
C GLY A 471 -19.04 -13.32 -13.49
N GLY A 472 -20.24 -13.60 -13.96
CA GLY A 472 -20.53 -14.07 -15.32
C GLY A 472 -20.80 -15.56 -15.43
N PHE A 473 -20.51 -16.36 -14.38
CA PHE A 473 -20.79 -17.79 -14.31
C PHE A 473 -21.73 -18.12 -13.16
N SER A 474 -22.55 -19.18 -13.32
CA SER A 474 -23.25 -19.75 -12.18
C SER A 474 -22.22 -20.33 -11.19
N GLU A 475 -22.60 -20.46 -9.91
CA GLU A 475 -21.71 -21.00 -8.88
C GLU A 475 -21.20 -22.40 -9.25
N GLY A 476 -22.07 -23.27 -9.79
CA GLY A 476 -21.68 -24.60 -10.26
C GLY A 476 -20.77 -24.57 -11.51
N GLN A 477 -20.91 -23.58 -12.41
CA GLN A 477 -20.01 -23.39 -13.54
C GLN A 477 -18.62 -22.95 -13.06
N ALA A 478 -18.57 -21.95 -12.18
CA ALA A 478 -17.33 -21.48 -11.59
C ALA A 478 -16.60 -22.59 -10.82
N GLN A 479 -17.35 -23.40 -10.06
CA GLN A 479 -16.81 -24.52 -9.30
C GLN A 479 -16.17 -25.57 -10.21
N ARG A 480 -16.81 -25.92 -11.35
CA ARG A 480 -16.25 -26.88 -12.33
C ARG A 480 -14.97 -26.34 -12.98
N ILE A 481 -14.86 -25.05 -13.28
CA ILE A 481 -13.62 -24.45 -13.78
C ILE A 481 -12.51 -24.52 -12.69
N CYS A 482 -12.85 -24.28 -11.42
CA CYS A 482 -11.91 -24.42 -10.30
C CYS A 482 -11.43 -25.86 -10.13
N ILE A 483 -12.31 -26.86 -10.32
CA ILE A 483 -11.95 -28.28 -10.32
C ILE A 483 -10.95 -28.56 -11.46
N ALA A 484 -11.23 -28.11 -12.70
CA ALA A 484 -10.34 -28.27 -13.84
C ALA A 484 -8.95 -27.67 -13.57
N ARG A 485 -8.89 -26.45 -13.01
CA ARG A 485 -7.64 -25.80 -12.59
C ARG A 485 -6.85 -26.66 -11.60
N THR A 486 -7.55 -27.25 -10.63
CA THR A 486 -6.91 -28.08 -9.60
C THR A 486 -6.38 -29.39 -10.17
N LEU A 487 -7.07 -29.97 -11.14
CA LEU A 487 -6.68 -31.20 -11.84
C LEU A 487 -5.43 -31.02 -12.73
N LEU A 488 -5.18 -29.82 -13.23
CA LEU A 488 -3.98 -29.50 -14.00
C LEU A 488 -2.71 -29.57 -13.15
N ARG A 489 -2.84 -29.44 -11.82
CA ARG A 489 -1.70 -29.62 -10.93
C ARG A 489 -1.38 -31.09 -10.76
N ASP A 490 -0.19 -31.49 -11.24
CA ASP A 490 0.31 -32.86 -11.08
C ASP A 490 0.86 -33.04 -9.66
N ALA A 491 -0.01 -33.50 -8.75
CA ALA A 491 0.31 -33.74 -7.36
C ALA A 491 -0.19 -35.10 -6.90
N PRO A 492 0.56 -35.84 -6.04
CA PRO A 492 0.18 -37.16 -5.56
C PRO A 492 -1.01 -37.17 -4.58
N ILE A 493 -1.38 -36.01 -4.03
CA ILE A 493 -2.51 -35.87 -3.12
C ILE A 493 -3.47 -34.82 -3.69
N LEU A 494 -4.74 -35.19 -3.87
CA LEU A 494 -5.81 -34.26 -4.27
C LEU A 494 -6.76 -34.06 -3.08
N LEU A 495 -6.86 -32.81 -2.63
CA LEU A 495 -7.68 -32.39 -1.49
C LEU A 495 -8.83 -31.51 -1.98
N LEU A 496 -10.06 -31.98 -1.83
CA LEU A 496 -11.27 -31.36 -2.32
C LEU A 496 -12.17 -30.97 -1.13
N ASP A 497 -12.26 -29.65 -0.87
CA ASP A 497 -13.01 -29.10 0.27
C ASP A 497 -14.38 -28.61 -0.19
N GLU A 498 -15.42 -29.39 0.05
CA GLU A 498 -16.81 -29.13 -0.39
C GLU A 498 -16.88 -28.73 -1.88
N ALA A 499 -16.04 -29.37 -2.69
CA ALA A 499 -15.76 -29.02 -4.07
C ALA A 499 -16.96 -29.16 -5.02
N THR A 500 -18.01 -29.84 -4.59
CA THR A 500 -19.18 -30.20 -5.40
C THR A 500 -20.48 -29.66 -4.81
N SER A 501 -20.39 -28.79 -3.79
CA SER A 501 -21.59 -28.30 -3.05
C SER A 501 -22.60 -27.54 -3.91
N ALA A 502 -22.14 -26.85 -4.96
CA ALA A 502 -22.97 -26.09 -5.89
C ALA A 502 -23.39 -26.90 -7.15
N LEU A 503 -23.03 -28.19 -7.22
CA LEU A 503 -23.40 -29.07 -8.34
C LEU A 503 -24.69 -29.82 -8.03
N ASP A 504 -25.42 -30.11 -9.08
CA ASP A 504 -26.52 -31.10 -9.02
C ASP A 504 -25.93 -32.51 -8.84
N ILE A 505 -26.77 -33.42 -8.33
CA ILE A 505 -26.34 -34.78 -7.95
C ILE A 505 -25.73 -35.56 -9.12
N ASN A 506 -26.27 -35.41 -10.33
CA ASN A 506 -25.79 -36.14 -11.49
C ASN A 506 -24.43 -35.62 -11.96
N THR A 507 -24.28 -34.31 -12.03
CA THR A 507 -22.98 -33.66 -12.37
C THR A 507 -21.93 -33.95 -11.31
N GLU A 508 -22.27 -33.91 -10.02
CA GLU A 508 -21.36 -34.28 -8.93
C GLU A 508 -20.85 -35.71 -9.10
N LYS A 509 -21.75 -36.68 -9.28
CA LYS A 509 -21.37 -38.07 -9.48
C LYS A 509 -20.42 -38.23 -10.66
N SER A 510 -20.77 -37.63 -11.82
CA SER A 510 -19.94 -37.69 -13.02
C SER A 510 -18.54 -37.08 -12.80
N VAL A 511 -18.44 -35.93 -12.11
CA VAL A 511 -17.15 -35.27 -11.80
C VAL A 511 -16.29 -36.17 -10.90
N VAL A 512 -16.86 -36.74 -9.83
CA VAL A 512 -16.12 -37.60 -8.90
C VAL A 512 -15.67 -38.89 -9.59
N GLU A 513 -16.54 -39.55 -10.36
CA GLU A 513 -16.19 -40.73 -11.15
C GLU A 513 -15.05 -40.43 -12.14
N ASN A 514 -15.15 -39.33 -12.87
CA ASN A 514 -14.09 -38.90 -13.79
C ASN A 514 -12.77 -38.64 -13.07
N ILE A 515 -12.77 -37.98 -11.93
CA ILE A 515 -11.55 -37.73 -11.12
C ILE A 515 -10.91 -39.06 -10.71
N VAL A 516 -11.70 -39.98 -10.16
CA VAL A 516 -11.22 -41.32 -9.74
C VAL A 516 -10.62 -42.08 -10.91
N LYS A 517 -11.25 -42.02 -12.08
CA LYS A 517 -10.80 -42.72 -13.30
C LYS A 517 -9.48 -42.13 -13.85
N HIS A 518 -9.35 -40.80 -13.86
CA HIS A 518 -8.22 -40.14 -14.51
C HIS A 518 -7.03 -39.85 -13.58
N ARG A 519 -7.19 -40.10 -12.26
CA ARG A 519 -6.11 -39.95 -11.26
C ARG A 519 -5.83 -41.28 -10.51
N PRO A 520 -5.50 -42.37 -11.24
CA PRO A 520 -5.22 -43.66 -10.61
C PRO A 520 -3.94 -43.55 -9.76
N GLY A 521 -4.03 -43.97 -8.49
CA GLY A 521 -2.89 -43.94 -7.56
C GLY A 521 -2.65 -42.63 -6.84
N CYS A 522 -3.41 -41.57 -7.13
CA CYS A 522 -3.46 -40.37 -6.34
C CYS A 522 -4.24 -40.61 -5.02
N THR A 523 -3.76 -40.06 -3.91
CA THR A 523 -4.51 -40.08 -2.66
C THR A 523 -5.59 -39.00 -2.74
N LEU A 524 -6.87 -39.42 -2.79
CA LEU A 524 -8.00 -38.53 -2.94
C LEU A 524 -8.66 -38.30 -1.58
N ILE A 525 -8.79 -37.04 -1.19
CA ILE A 525 -9.42 -36.64 0.09
C ILE A 525 -10.60 -35.73 -0.24
N PHE A 526 -11.81 -36.24 0.00
CA PHE A 526 -13.04 -35.50 -0.17
C PHE A 526 -13.56 -35.05 1.20
N ILE A 527 -13.67 -33.76 1.38
CA ILE A 527 -14.38 -33.19 2.53
C ILE A 527 -15.77 -32.82 2.05
N THR A 528 -16.79 -33.49 2.58
CA THR A 528 -18.16 -33.33 2.11
C THR A 528 -19.17 -33.59 3.22
N HIS A 529 -20.37 -33.05 3.04
CA HIS A 529 -21.55 -33.39 3.84
C HIS A 529 -22.47 -34.39 3.11
N ARG A 530 -22.16 -34.70 1.85
CA ARG A 530 -22.98 -35.55 0.98
C ARG A 530 -22.53 -37.01 1.08
N LEU A 531 -23.49 -37.89 1.29
CA LEU A 531 -23.22 -39.33 1.46
C LEU A 531 -22.93 -40.04 0.14
N GLU A 532 -23.34 -39.49 -0.99
CA GLU A 532 -23.15 -40.09 -2.32
C GLU A 532 -21.68 -40.29 -2.66
N VAL A 533 -20.84 -39.33 -2.29
CA VAL A 533 -19.37 -39.38 -2.51
C VAL A 533 -18.74 -40.51 -1.70
N THR A 534 -19.31 -40.86 -0.54
CA THR A 534 -18.74 -41.90 0.35
C THR A 534 -18.73 -43.28 -0.26
N HIS A 535 -19.66 -43.57 -1.18
CA HIS A 535 -19.71 -44.87 -1.87
C HIS A 535 -18.54 -45.11 -2.83
N LEU A 536 -17.85 -44.04 -3.25
CA LEU A 536 -16.68 -44.10 -4.13
C LEU A 536 -15.34 -44.09 -3.36
N CYS A 537 -15.40 -44.00 -2.03
CA CYS A 537 -14.24 -43.92 -1.15
C CYS A 537 -13.95 -45.26 -0.46
N ASP A 538 -12.68 -45.56 -0.27
CA ASP A 538 -12.19 -46.76 0.42
C ASP A 538 -12.36 -46.65 1.94
N THR A 539 -12.34 -45.42 2.45
CA THR A 539 -12.42 -45.11 3.90
C THR A 539 -13.28 -43.87 4.15
N VAL A 540 -14.11 -43.93 5.17
CA VAL A 540 -14.92 -42.81 5.63
C VAL A 540 -14.52 -42.45 7.06
N ILE A 541 -14.11 -41.21 7.26
CA ILE A 541 -13.68 -40.66 8.56
C ILE A 541 -14.73 -39.67 9.02
N ARG A 542 -15.10 -39.73 10.27
CA ARG A 542 -16.00 -38.76 10.91
C ARG A 542 -15.21 -37.95 11.93
N LEU A 543 -15.18 -36.63 11.74
CA LEU A 543 -14.57 -35.66 12.66
C LEU A 543 -15.59 -35.14 13.67
#